data_61a4a031a212b72379f3d56d1096a51d
#
_entry.id   61a4a031a212b72379f3d56d1096a51d
#
_cell.length_a   1.000
_cell.length_b   1.000
_cell.length_c   1.000
_cell.angle_alpha   90.00
_cell.angle_beta   90.00
_cell.angle_gamma   90.00
#
_symmetry.space_group_name_H-M   'P 1'
#
loop_
_entity.id
_entity.type
_entity.pdbx_description
1 polymer ?
#
loop_
_entity_poly.entity_id
_entity_poly.type
_entity_poly.pdbx_seq_one_letter_code
_entity_poly.pdbx_strand_id
1 'polypeptide(L)'
;MAVVLPWIERRASPTSPASPPPPASSPPPASSPPPQVTRSPSLTTRSLTRLLAWLLTRLLLRLRGRLRSRVRDRAPGLGAGLLGGAIAAGLGLGAFAVLVLALWVTSPYPDGGPDGALHLAASLWLMGHGVELLRGDTLTGVPAPVGVTPLLLPVLPVWLLHRAGRDAVDVLREGHRDAPPLTPRMAWCGVMTGYLAVGTVAAVYASGGEPRPSWAWTACCLPLLTGLAAGWGVWAAYGSPGDALPLWARVAARAALRGVTVLVAGGALLVLASLAWHGEAVRDSLLQLTPGWWGRLTVVLLAVVLLPNAAVWGAAYGIGPGFVLGAGRVAGPWGDTGVAAPGSLPRFPLLAAVPTEGGAWLGWAVALVPVVAGAVVGCSAAGAAAGERARWSWLRVAEVVAAAGAGCGAAAGGLAWVAGGAMGVRGLARFGPVWWQVGGAAAGWIVGVGVPVGVLWWGVRVFRGADAGTGADAAAAPSGAPAPKGRVEPEDAYDFLPVDAEPVVPAQPVEPRDAPPG
;
A
#
# COMPACT_ATOMS: atom_id res chain seq x y z
N MET A 1 -18.80 7.00 2.08
CA MET A 1 -19.35 7.37 0.77
C MET A 1 -20.85 7.07 0.65
N ALA A 2 -21.38 6.04 1.28
CA ALA A 2 -22.81 5.73 1.29
C ALA A 2 -23.69 6.74 2.05
N VAL A 3 -23.12 7.53 2.97
CA VAL A 3 -23.84 8.49 3.82
C VAL A 3 -24.10 9.85 3.15
N VAL A 4 -23.43 10.16 2.05
CA VAL A 4 -23.48 11.50 1.41
C VAL A 4 -24.42 11.54 0.19
N LEU A 5 -24.80 10.41 -0.39
CA LEU A 5 -25.53 10.35 -1.65
C LEU A 5 -27.08 10.46 -1.57
N PRO A 6 -27.79 10.14 -0.47
CA PRO A 6 -29.25 10.23 -0.43
C PRO A 6 -29.79 11.67 -0.49
N TRP A 7 -28.97 12.67 -0.27
CA TRP A 7 -29.43 14.07 -0.14
C TRP A 7 -29.57 14.84 -1.45
N ILE A 8 -29.01 14.35 -2.55
CA ILE A 8 -29.00 15.08 -3.83
C ILE A 8 -30.33 14.95 -4.59
N GLU A 9 -31.18 13.97 -4.28
CA GLU A 9 -32.33 13.63 -5.10
C GLU A 9 -33.71 14.07 -4.57
N ARG A 10 -33.80 14.67 -3.39
CA ARG A 10 -35.09 15.04 -2.79
C ARG A 10 -35.59 16.47 -3.09
N ARG A 11 -35.04 17.14 -4.10
CA ARG A 11 -35.42 18.54 -4.41
C ARG A 11 -35.88 18.75 -5.85
N ALA A 12 -36.81 17.94 -6.34
CA ALA A 12 -37.49 18.31 -7.56
C ALA A 12 -38.82 17.56 -7.70
N SER A 13 -39.90 18.10 -7.16
CA SER A 13 -41.24 18.04 -7.76
C SER A 13 -42.21 18.94 -6.99
N PRO A 14 -42.90 19.87 -7.64
CA PRO A 14 -43.98 20.65 -7.03
C PRO A 14 -45.22 19.78 -6.96
N THR A 15 -45.83 19.72 -5.80
CA THR A 15 -47.05 19.01 -5.49
C THR A 15 -48.26 19.70 -6.10
N SER A 16 -49.05 18.97 -6.90
CA SER A 16 -50.45 19.30 -7.19
C SER A 16 -51.33 18.89 -6.02
N PRO A 17 -52.40 19.61 -5.72
CA PRO A 17 -53.25 19.34 -4.55
C PRO A 17 -54.11 18.07 -4.77
N ALA A 18 -54.10 17.21 -3.76
CA ALA A 18 -54.88 15.98 -3.72
C ALA A 18 -56.37 16.22 -3.40
N SER A 19 -57.22 15.53 -4.11
CA SER A 19 -58.67 15.41 -3.84
C SER A 19 -58.94 14.58 -2.57
N PRO A 20 -60.03 14.85 -1.82
CA PRO A 20 -60.29 14.15 -0.57
C PRO A 20 -60.74 12.68 -0.81
N PRO A 21 -60.41 11.76 0.13
CA PRO A 21 -60.74 10.35 0.01
C PRO A 21 -62.22 10.06 0.32
N PRO A 22 -62.82 9.00 -0.28
CA PRO A 22 -64.18 8.55 0.03
C PRO A 22 -64.24 7.85 1.40
N PRO A 23 -65.40 7.78 2.05
CA PRO A 23 -65.56 7.26 3.40
C PRO A 23 -65.30 5.75 3.47
N ALA A 24 -64.65 5.35 4.57
CA ALA A 24 -64.26 3.99 4.86
C ALA A 24 -65.45 3.05 5.06
N SER A 25 -65.47 1.96 4.30
CA SER A 25 -66.32 0.79 4.55
C SER A 25 -65.71 -0.08 5.66
N SER A 26 -66.57 -0.49 6.60
CA SER A 26 -66.24 -1.35 7.75
C SER A 26 -65.55 -2.67 7.36
N PRO A 27 -64.57 -3.13 8.15
CA PRO A 27 -63.87 -4.39 7.87
C PRO A 27 -64.75 -5.60 8.18
N PRO A 28 -64.63 -6.70 7.41
CA PRO A 28 -65.28 -7.98 7.72
C PRO A 28 -64.61 -8.64 8.95
N PRO A 29 -65.32 -9.51 9.67
CA PRO A 29 -64.82 -10.14 10.89
C PRO A 29 -63.65 -11.07 10.59
N ALA A 30 -62.62 -10.99 11.47
CA ALA A 30 -61.40 -11.76 11.40
C ALA A 30 -61.71 -13.28 11.47
N SER A 31 -61.34 -14.01 10.43
CA SER A 31 -61.28 -15.47 10.45
C SER A 31 -60.09 -15.90 11.30
N SER A 32 -60.34 -16.75 12.31
CA SER A 32 -59.32 -17.36 13.16
C SER A 32 -58.26 -18.13 12.35
N PRO A 33 -56.96 -17.99 12.69
CA PRO A 33 -55.93 -18.74 12.00
C PRO A 33 -56.04 -20.24 12.30
N PRO A 34 -55.71 -21.11 11.34
CA PRO A 34 -55.67 -22.55 11.57
C PRO A 34 -54.60 -22.91 12.60
N PRO A 35 -54.80 -23.99 13.40
CA PRO A 35 -53.87 -24.39 14.42
C PRO A 35 -52.53 -24.77 13.78
N GLN A 36 -51.45 -24.07 14.21
CA GLN A 36 -50.07 -24.40 13.84
C GLN A 36 -49.71 -25.75 14.49
N VAL A 37 -49.62 -26.79 13.69
CA VAL A 37 -49.10 -28.09 14.11
C VAL A 37 -47.58 -27.93 14.25
N THR A 38 -47.13 -27.59 15.43
CA THR A 38 -45.71 -27.68 15.81
C THR A 38 -45.32 -29.15 15.87
N ARG A 39 -44.77 -29.68 14.78
CA ARG A 39 -44.12 -30.99 14.80
C ARG A 39 -42.86 -30.86 15.66
N SER A 40 -42.94 -31.30 16.90
CA SER A 40 -41.75 -31.52 17.72
C SER A 40 -40.89 -32.59 17.04
N PRO A 41 -39.59 -32.34 16.83
CA PRO A 41 -38.71 -33.36 16.24
C PRO A 41 -38.67 -34.60 17.14
N SER A 42 -38.88 -35.76 16.53
CA SER A 42 -38.93 -37.07 17.22
C SER A 42 -37.63 -37.31 18.03
N LEU A 43 -37.77 -37.99 19.16
CA LEU A 43 -36.65 -38.30 20.07
C LEU A 43 -35.44 -38.98 19.38
N THR A 44 -35.65 -39.68 18.28
CA THR A 44 -34.64 -40.31 17.44
C THR A 44 -33.79 -39.30 16.68
N THR A 45 -34.32 -38.17 16.21
CA THR A 45 -33.55 -37.12 15.50
C THR A 45 -32.69 -36.33 16.46
N ARG A 46 -33.11 -36.12 17.70
CA ARG A 46 -32.31 -35.43 18.74
C ARG A 46 -31.14 -36.28 19.22
N SER A 47 -31.27 -37.59 19.27
CA SER A 47 -30.17 -38.50 19.64
C SER A 47 -29.16 -38.62 18.51
N LEU A 48 -29.57 -38.68 17.24
CA LEU A 48 -28.67 -38.70 16.09
C LEU A 48 -27.86 -37.42 15.93
N THR A 49 -28.47 -36.25 16.10
CA THR A 49 -27.75 -34.96 16.03
C THR A 49 -26.74 -34.80 17.18
N ARG A 50 -27.06 -35.27 18.39
CA ARG A 50 -26.11 -35.28 19.51
C ARG A 50 -24.94 -36.26 19.27
N LEU A 51 -25.21 -37.42 18.70
CA LEU A 51 -24.18 -38.41 18.35
C LEU A 51 -23.26 -37.91 17.23
N LEU A 52 -23.82 -37.30 16.19
CA LEU A 52 -23.05 -36.64 15.11
C LEU A 52 -22.21 -35.48 15.63
N ALA A 53 -22.79 -34.59 16.45
CA ALA A 53 -22.07 -33.48 17.07
C ALA A 53 -20.91 -33.99 17.96
N TRP A 54 -21.13 -35.05 18.76
CA TRP A 54 -20.13 -35.66 19.59
C TRP A 54 -19.00 -36.35 18.77
N LEU A 55 -19.36 -37.07 17.69
CA LEU A 55 -18.39 -37.67 16.78
C LEU A 55 -17.57 -36.62 16.03
N LEU A 56 -18.22 -35.55 15.56
CA LEU A 56 -17.54 -34.42 14.90
C LEU A 56 -16.59 -33.71 15.88
N THR A 57 -17.04 -33.48 17.11
CA THR A 57 -16.19 -32.87 18.15
C THR A 57 -14.99 -33.74 18.51
N ARG A 58 -15.19 -35.07 18.66
CA ARG A 58 -14.08 -36.01 18.88
C ARG A 58 -13.14 -36.13 17.68
N LEU A 59 -13.67 -36.12 16.45
CA LEU A 59 -12.86 -36.13 15.23
C LEU A 59 -12.03 -34.84 15.12
N LEU A 60 -12.65 -33.68 15.37
CA LEU A 60 -11.96 -32.39 15.37
C LEU A 60 -10.88 -32.30 16.45
N LEU A 61 -11.16 -32.82 17.67
CA LEU A 61 -10.17 -32.86 18.75
C LEU A 61 -9.01 -33.81 18.42
N ARG A 62 -9.26 -34.95 17.79
CA ARG A 62 -8.21 -35.89 17.35
C ARG A 62 -7.40 -35.35 16.18
N LEU A 63 -8.05 -34.70 15.20
CA LEU A 63 -7.38 -33.99 14.10
C LEU A 63 -6.54 -32.82 14.66
N ARG A 64 -7.09 -32.03 15.58
CA ARG A 64 -6.38 -30.94 16.24
C ARG A 64 -5.16 -31.42 17.04
N GLY A 65 -5.27 -32.57 17.74
CA GLY A 65 -4.13 -33.19 18.45
C GLY A 65 -3.05 -33.65 17.48
N ARG A 66 -3.43 -34.37 16.40
CA ARG A 66 -2.50 -34.86 15.38
C ARG A 66 -1.88 -33.74 14.52
N LEU A 67 -2.64 -32.68 14.22
CA LEU A 67 -2.11 -31.49 13.56
C LEU A 67 -1.16 -30.72 14.48
N ARG A 68 -1.52 -30.54 15.76
CA ARG A 68 -0.66 -29.85 16.73
C ARG A 68 0.69 -30.55 16.92
N SER A 69 0.72 -31.87 17.06
CA SER A 69 1.98 -32.60 17.20
C SER A 69 2.80 -32.52 15.92
N ARG A 70 2.19 -32.76 14.75
CA ARG A 70 2.89 -32.68 13.46
C ARG A 70 3.40 -31.27 13.12
N VAL A 71 2.64 -30.22 13.47
CA VAL A 71 3.03 -28.83 13.27
C VAL A 71 4.12 -28.42 14.26
N ARG A 72 4.04 -28.88 15.50
CA ARG A 72 5.03 -28.56 16.55
C ARG A 72 6.39 -29.20 16.27
N ASP A 73 6.39 -30.42 15.78
CA ASP A 73 7.63 -31.20 15.58
C ASP A 73 8.28 -30.98 14.21
N ARG A 74 7.51 -30.54 13.20
CA ARG A 74 7.99 -30.41 11.81
C ARG A 74 8.08 -28.98 11.27
N ALA A 75 7.46 -28.03 11.91
CA ALA A 75 7.47 -26.62 11.48
C ALA A 75 7.47 -25.66 12.69
N PRO A 76 8.58 -25.62 13.44
CA PRO A 76 8.73 -24.61 14.47
C PRO A 76 8.61 -23.23 13.80
N GLY A 77 7.77 -22.33 14.36
CA GLY A 77 7.52 -21.00 13.83
C GLY A 77 6.27 -20.80 12.97
N LEU A 78 5.71 -21.87 12.41
CA LEU A 78 4.42 -21.75 11.71
C LEU A 78 3.32 -21.26 12.67
N GLY A 79 3.33 -21.70 13.94
CA GLY A 79 2.38 -21.28 14.97
C GLY A 79 2.53 -19.79 15.35
N ALA A 80 3.76 -19.31 15.49
CA ALA A 80 4.04 -17.91 15.75
C ALA A 80 3.62 -17.02 14.57
N GLY A 81 3.94 -17.45 13.35
CA GLY A 81 3.50 -16.76 12.13
C GLY A 81 1.97 -16.70 12.00
N LEU A 82 1.26 -17.83 12.25
CA LEU A 82 -0.21 -17.89 12.27
C LEU A 82 -0.80 -16.88 13.26
N LEU A 83 -0.29 -16.88 14.47
CA LEU A 83 -0.77 -15.95 15.51
C LEU A 83 -0.44 -14.49 15.14
N GLY A 84 0.77 -14.22 14.66
CA GLY A 84 1.19 -12.89 14.21
C GLY A 84 0.31 -12.36 13.07
N GLY A 85 0.00 -13.21 12.08
CA GLY A 85 -0.90 -12.86 10.98
C GLY A 85 -2.33 -12.60 11.45
N ALA A 86 -2.87 -13.44 12.33
CA ALA A 86 -4.21 -13.25 12.88
C ALA A 86 -4.31 -11.98 13.74
N ILE A 87 -3.30 -11.68 14.56
CA ILE A 87 -3.22 -10.43 15.34
C ILE A 87 -3.14 -9.22 14.42
N ALA A 88 -2.31 -9.26 13.37
CA ALA A 88 -2.19 -8.16 12.42
C ALA A 88 -3.53 -7.87 11.72
N ALA A 89 -4.25 -8.91 11.28
CA ALA A 89 -5.58 -8.77 10.70
C ALA A 89 -6.59 -8.20 11.70
N GLY A 90 -6.61 -8.74 12.93
CA GLY A 90 -7.51 -8.29 14.00
C GLY A 90 -7.27 -6.84 14.42
N LEU A 91 -6.00 -6.42 14.54
CA LEU A 91 -5.64 -5.02 14.84
C LEU A 91 -6.06 -4.08 13.71
N GLY A 92 -5.83 -4.49 12.44
CA GLY A 92 -6.28 -3.71 11.30
C GLY A 92 -7.79 -3.55 11.27
N LEU A 93 -8.54 -4.65 11.35
CA LEU A 93 -10.00 -4.64 11.39
C LEU A 93 -10.54 -3.84 12.59
N GLY A 94 -9.94 -4.02 13.76
CA GLY A 94 -10.29 -3.29 14.98
C GLY A 94 -10.09 -1.78 14.84
N ALA A 95 -8.99 -1.35 14.23
CA ALA A 95 -8.74 0.08 13.98
C ALA A 95 -9.80 0.69 13.06
N PHE A 96 -10.19 0.00 11.97
CA PHE A 96 -11.28 0.45 11.11
C PHE A 96 -12.63 0.44 11.84
N ALA A 97 -12.90 -0.57 12.68
CA ALA A 97 -14.13 -0.63 13.48
C ALA A 97 -14.23 0.56 14.45
N VAL A 98 -13.15 0.87 15.18
CA VAL A 98 -13.11 2.04 16.08
C VAL A 98 -13.34 3.33 15.33
N LEU A 99 -12.67 3.53 14.19
CA LEU A 99 -12.84 4.72 13.36
C LEU A 99 -14.28 4.88 12.88
N VAL A 100 -14.86 3.82 12.31
CA VAL A 100 -16.23 3.89 11.75
C VAL A 100 -17.27 4.05 12.85
N LEU A 101 -17.12 3.35 13.99
CA LEU A 101 -18.02 3.52 15.13
C LEU A 101 -17.93 4.94 15.72
N ALA A 102 -16.74 5.51 15.82
CA ALA A 102 -16.58 6.90 16.27
C ALA A 102 -17.29 7.88 15.33
N LEU A 103 -17.16 7.70 14.02
CA LEU A 103 -17.86 8.52 13.02
C LEU A 103 -19.38 8.28 13.05
N TRP A 104 -19.81 7.05 13.29
CA TRP A 104 -21.23 6.70 13.39
C TRP A 104 -21.89 7.34 14.64
N VAL A 105 -21.24 7.27 15.79
CA VAL A 105 -21.74 7.89 17.05
C VAL A 105 -21.86 9.41 16.91
N THR A 106 -20.96 10.04 16.17
CA THR A 106 -20.96 11.49 15.94
C THR A 106 -21.87 11.91 14.78
N SER A 107 -22.44 10.96 14.02
CA SER A 107 -23.37 11.25 12.93
C SER A 107 -24.73 11.71 13.49
N PRO A 108 -25.30 12.80 12.95
CA PRO A 108 -26.63 13.28 13.36
C PRO A 108 -27.77 12.35 12.94
N TYR A 109 -27.51 11.44 11.99
CA TYR A 109 -28.49 10.48 11.46
C TYR A 109 -27.86 9.09 11.43
N PRO A 110 -27.87 8.35 12.57
CA PRO A 110 -27.27 7.02 12.66
C PRO A 110 -28.19 5.94 12.05
N ASP A 111 -28.50 6.07 10.75
CA ASP A 111 -29.27 5.07 10.02
C ASP A 111 -28.48 3.76 9.97
N GLY A 112 -29.14 2.62 10.18
CA GLY A 112 -28.55 1.28 10.09
C GLY A 112 -27.97 0.70 11.38
N GLY A 113 -27.96 1.45 12.49
CA GLY A 113 -27.51 0.94 13.79
C GLY A 113 -26.02 0.58 13.88
N PRO A 114 -25.54 0.10 15.04
CA PRO A 114 -24.14 -0.26 15.24
C PRO A 114 -23.69 -1.46 14.38
N ASP A 115 -24.60 -2.37 14.05
CA ASP A 115 -24.33 -3.52 13.20
C ASP A 115 -24.00 -3.07 11.76
N GLY A 116 -24.77 -2.14 11.21
CA GLY A 116 -24.47 -1.52 9.90
C GLY A 116 -23.11 -0.81 9.88
N ALA A 117 -22.73 -0.14 10.97
CA ALA A 117 -21.42 0.49 11.11
C ALA A 117 -20.29 -0.54 11.11
N LEU A 118 -20.48 -1.71 11.76
CA LEU A 118 -19.47 -2.78 11.76
C LEU A 118 -19.36 -3.47 10.40
N HIS A 119 -20.46 -3.69 9.68
CA HIS A 119 -20.40 -4.17 8.30
C HIS A 119 -19.64 -3.21 7.40
N LEU A 120 -19.89 -1.90 7.52
CA LEU A 120 -19.17 -0.86 6.79
C LEU A 120 -17.66 -0.87 7.14
N ALA A 121 -17.32 -1.04 8.42
CA ALA A 121 -15.92 -1.13 8.85
C ALA A 121 -15.19 -2.32 8.22
N ALA A 122 -15.83 -3.49 8.20
CA ALA A 122 -15.29 -4.68 7.54
C ALA A 122 -15.14 -4.49 6.02
N SER A 123 -16.13 -3.86 5.38
CA SER A 123 -16.08 -3.53 3.95
C SER A 123 -14.96 -2.54 3.63
N LEU A 124 -14.79 -1.48 4.43
CA LEU A 124 -13.68 -0.51 4.27
C LEU A 124 -12.31 -1.15 4.53
N TRP A 125 -12.22 -2.06 5.50
CA TRP A 125 -10.99 -2.82 5.72
C TRP A 125 -10.64 -3.69 4.51
N LEU A 126 -11.61 -4.36 3.90
CA LEU A 126 -11.44 -5.11 2.65
C LEU A 126 -11.07 -4.19 1.47
N MET A 127 -11.71 -3.02 1.35
CA MET A 127 -11.32 -1.99 0.38
C MET A 127 -9.86 -1.56 0.56
N GLY A 128 -9.36 -1.47 1.81
CA GLY A 128 -7.95 -1.24 2.10
C GLY A 128 -7.00 -2.32 1.55
N HIS A 129 -7.52 -3.48 1.11
CA HIS A 129 -6.78 -4.52 0.41
C HIS A 129 -6.97 -4.48 -1.12
N GLY A 130 -7.62 -3.43 -1.65
CA GLY A 130 -7.91 -3.31 -3.08
C GLY A 130 -9.17 -4.07 -3.52
N VAL A 131 -10.01 -4.51 -2.58
CA VAL A 131 -11.26 -5.20 -2.89
C VAL A 131 -12.30 -4.18 -3.34
N GLU A 132 -12.87 -4.41 -4.52
CA GLU A 132 -14.00 -3.63 -5.03
C GLU A 132 -15.27 -3.92 -4.22
N LEU A 133 -15.98 -2.86 -3.84
CA LEU A 133 -17.26 -2.97 -3.14
C LEU A 133 -18.42 -2.77 -4.12
N LEU A 134 -19.50 -3.51 -3.93
CA LEU A 134 -20.73 -3.42 -4.71
C LEU A 134 -21.81 -2.76 -3.86
N ARG A 135 -22.36 -1.65 -4.34
CA ARG A 135 -23.50 -0.98 -3.72
C ARG A 135 -24.79 -1.44 -4.42
N GLY A 136 -25.66 -2.12 -3.69
CA GLY A 136 -26.94 -2.63 -4.19
C GLY A 136 -28.03 -1.56 -4.22
N ASP A 137 -28.02 -0.62 -3.28
CA ASP A 137 -28.98 0.48 -3.21
C ASP A 137 -28.65 1.58 -4.23
N THR A 138 -29.18 1.41 -5.44
CA THR A 138 -29.03 2.34 -6.56
C THR A 138 -30.39 2.67 -7.15
N LEU A 139 -30.57 3.89 -7.65
CA LEU A 139 -31.80 4.33 -8.30
C LEU A 139 -32.23 3.45 -9.49
N THR A 140 -31.27 2.82 -10.15
CA THR A 140 -31.50 1.97 -11.31
C THR A 140 -31.73 0.51 -10.96
N GLY A 141 -31.59 0.13 -9.69
CA GLY A 141 -31.66 -1.28 -9.24
C GLY A 141 -30.48 -2.14 -9.70
N VAL A 142 -29.52 -1.57 -10.47
CA VAL A 142 -28.33 -2.27 -10.92
C VAL A 142 -27.20 -2.03 -9.91
N PRO A 143 -26.55 -3.08 -9.35
CA PRO A 143 -25.43 -2.91 -8.43
C PRO A 143 -24.32 -2.02 -9.03
N ALA A 144 -23.89 -1.02 -8.28
CA ALA A 144 -22.85 -0.09 -8.72
C ALA A 144 -21.52 -0.40 -8.04
N PRO A 145 -20.44 -0.63 -8.79
CA PRO A 145 -19.14 -0.88 -8.24
C PRO A 145 -18.52 0.40 -7.64
N VAL A 146 -17.82 0.25 -6.52
CA VAL A 146 -16.98 1.27 -5.89
C VAL A 146 -15.56 0.69 -5.80
N GLY A 147 -14.80 0.93 -6.85
CA GLY A 147 -13.46 0.34 -7.04
C GLY A 147 -12.31 1.33 -6.83
N VAL A 148 -12.57 2.64 -6.70
CA VAL A 148 -11.51 3.60 -6.37
C VAL A 148 -11.12 3.41 -4.90
N THR A 149 -10.01 2.72 -4.69
CA THR A 149 -9.45 2.50 -3.35
C THR A 149 -8.69 3.73 -2.90
N PRO A 150 -9.05 4.38 -1.78
CA PRO A 150 -8.24 5.44 -1.21
C PRO A 150 -6.89 4.89 -0.74
N LEU A 151 -5.80 5.37 -1.32
CA LEU A 151 -4.44 4.81 -1.14
C LEU A 151 -3.87 4.95 0.28
N LEU A 152 -4.49 5.75 1.13
CA LEU A 152 -4.09 5.81 2.54
C LEU A 152 -4.60 4.60 3.34
N LEU A 153 -5.72 3.97 2.93
CA LEU A 153 -6.30 2.81 3.63
C LEU A 153 -5.37 1.58 3.63
N PRO A 154 -4.70 1.20 2.51
CA PRO A 154 -3.75 0.09 2.49
C PRO A 154 -2.54 0.24 3.39
N VAL A 155 -2.18 1.47 3.78
CA VAL A 155 -0.95 1.74 4.55
C VAL A 155 -0.93 0.96 5.86
N LEU A 156 -2.05 0.95 6.59
CA LEU A 156 -2.15 0.25 7.87
C LEU A 156 -2.02 -1.27 7.72
N PRO A 157 -2.81 -1.97 6.88
CA PRO A 157 -2.66 -3.41 6.68
C PRO A 157 -1.28 -3.79 6.12
N VAL A 158 -0.71 -3.04 5.19
CA VAL A 158 0.64 -3.30 4.67
C VAL A 158 1.70 -3.17 5.76
N TRP A 159 1.62 -2.14 6.59
CA TRP A 159 2.55 -1.95 7.71
C TRP A 159 2.44 -3.07 8.74
N LEU A 160 1.21 -3.45 9.13
CA LEU A 160 0.96 -4.54 10.09
C LEU A 160 1.47 -5.89 9.55
N LEU A 161 1.21 -6.19 8.29
CA LEU A 161 1.69 -7.41 7.63
C LEU A 161 3.21 -7.45 7.49
N HIS A 162 3.82 -6.32 7.09
CA HIS A 162 5.27 -6.20 7.02
C HIS A 162 5.90 -6.45 8.39
N ARG A 163 5.34 -5.84 9.44
CA ARG A 163 5.81 -6.04 10.81
C ARG A 163 5.62 -7.48 11.26
N ALA A 164 4.43 -8.07 11.06
CA ALA A 164 4.18 -9.48 11.42
C ALA A 164 5.12 -10.45 10.69
N GLY A 165 5.46 -10.16 9.42
CA GLY A 165 6.45 -10.93 8.66
C GLY A 165 7.85 -10.86 9.27
N ARG A 166 8.29 -9.70 9.72
CA ARG A 166 9.58 -9.52 10.41
C ARG A 166 9.58 -10.20 11.78
N ASP A 167 8.57 -9.91 12.61
CA ASP A 167 8.48 -10.45 13.97
C ASP A 167 8.42 -11.99 13.94
N ALA A 168 7.77 -12.61 12.94
CA ALA A 168 7.76 -14.06 12.76
C ALA A 168 9.16 -14.65 12.52
N VAL A 169 10.08 -13.91 11.91
CA VAL A 169 11.47 -14.32 11.71
C VAL A 169 12.31 -14.09 12.96
N ASP A 170 12.14 -12.97 13.64
CA ASP A 170 12.94 -12.59 14.80
C ASP A 170 12.68 -13.51 16.01
N VAL A 171 11.41 -13.85 16.29
CA VAL A 171 11.01 -14.83 17.32
C VAL A 171 11.68 -16.20 17.09
N LEU A 172 11.90 -16.57 15.83
CA LEU A 172 12.53 -17.82 15.48
C LEU A 172 14.05 -17.83 15.70
N ARG A 173 14.70 -16.68 15.56
CA ARG A 173 16.13 -16.51 15.81
C ARG A 173 16.45 -16.55 17.31
N GLU A 174 15.57 -16.01 18.15
CA GLU A 174 15.77 -15.95 19.61
C GLU A 174 15.47 -17.29 20.30
N GLY A 175 14.51 -18.05 19.82
CA GLY A 175 13.99 -19.22 20.53
C GLY A 175 14.80 -20.51 20.38
N HIS A 176 15.69 -20.66 19.39
CA HIS A 176 16.32 -21.95 19.07
C HIS A 176 17.72 -21.79 18.47
N ARG A 177 18.74 -21.74 19.31
CA ARG A 177 20.12 -21.82 18.84
C ARG A 177 20.47 -23.19 18.20
N ASP A 178 19.73 -24.24 18.55
CA ASP A 178 19.96 -25.64 18.13
C ASP A 178 18.90 -26.19 17.17
N ALA A 179 17.92 -25.39 16.71
CA ALA A 179 16.87 -25.86 15.79
C ALA A 179 17.34 -25.79 14.32
N PRO A 180 16.85 -26.70 13.47
CA PRO A 180 17.16 -26.67 12.04
C PRO A 180 16.76 -25.32 11.43
N PRO A 181 17.55 -24.81 10.44
CA PRO A 181 17.32 -23.50 9.86
C PRO A 181 15.93 -23.41 9.27
N LEU A 182 15.09 -22.56 9.88
CA LEU A 182 13.73 -22.32 9.42
C LEU A 182 13.76 -21.64 8.07
N THR A 183 13.07 -22.22 7.11
CA THR A 183 12.96 -21.62 5.80
C THR A 183 12.08 -20.35 5.88
N PRO A 184 12.49 -19.22 5.27
CA PRO A 184 11.67 -17.99 5.20
C PRO A 184 10.25 -18.25 4.74
N ARG A 185 10.07 -19.30 3.93
CA ARG A 185 8.76 -19.75 3.42
C ARG A 185 7.78 -20.15 4.53
N MET A 186 8.25 -20.78 5.61
CA MET A 186 7.36 -21.21 6.71
C MET A 186 6.83 -20.03 7.52
N ALA A 187 7.66 -19.03 7.80
CA ALA A 187 7.23 -17.78 8.43
C ALA A 187 6.21 -17.04 7.56
N TRP A 188 6.51 -16.92 6.27
CA TRP A 188 5.62 -16.30 5.29
C TRP A 188 4.28 -17.02 5.19
N CYS A 189 4.28 -18.35 5.00
CA CYS A 189 3.05 -19.14 4.94
C CYS A 189 2.24 -19.06 6.24
N GLY A 190 2.90 -19.05 7.40
CA GLY A 190 2.24 -18.88 8.69
C GLY A 190 1.48 -17.56 8.78
N VAL A 191 2.17 -16.45 8.52
CA VAL A 191 1.55 -15.11 8.55
C VAL A 191 0.41 -15.00 7.55
N MET A 192 0.62 -15.47 6.30
CA MET A 192 -0.43 -15.50 5.28
C MET A 192 -1.66 -16.27 5.75
N THR A 193 -1.48 -17.49 6.23
CA THR A 193 -2.61 -18.35 6.63
C THR A 193 -3.38 -17.73 7.79
N GLY A 194 -2.69 -17.19 8.81
CA GLY A 194 -3.32 -16.54 9.95
C GLY A 194 -4.11 -15.29 9.55
N TYR A 195 -3.52 -14.46 8.70
CA TYR A 195 -4.17 -13.23 8.20
C TYR A 195 -5.39 -13.54 7.33
N LEU A 196 -5.24 -14.46 6.37
CA LEU A 196 -6.31 -14.85 5.45
C LEU A 196 -7.47 -15.55 6.16
N ALA A 197 -7.20 -16.30 7.25
CA ALA A 197 -8.28 -16.89 8.04
C ALA A 197 -9.20 -15.82 8.65
N VAL A 198 -8.63 -14.78 9.27
CA VAL A 198 -9.40 -13.63 9.79
C VAL A 198 -10.03 -12.85 8.65
N GLY A 199 -9.29 -12.62 7.56
CA GLY A 199 -9.77 -11.91 6.39
C GLY A 199 -10.98 -12.57 5.72
N THR A 200 -10.99 -13.91 5.65
CA THR A 200 -12.14 -14.67 5.14
C THR A 200 -13.36 -14.50 6.03
N VAL A 201 -13.20 -14.57 7.35
CA VAL A 201 -14.29 -14.33 8.31
C VAL A 201 -14.84 -12.91 8.14
N ALA A 202 -13.95 -11.91 8.02
CA ALA A 202 -14.35 -10.52 7.80
C ALA A 202 -15.09 -10.34 6.46
N ALA A 203 -14.66 -11.02 5.39
CA ALA A 203 -15.32 -10.98 4.09
C ALA A 203 -16.73 -11.61 4.12
N VAL A 204 -16.88 -12.74 4.80
CA VAL A 204 -18.19 -13.38 5.01
C VAL A 204 -19.11 -12.45 5.82
N TYR A 205 -18.61 -11.87 6.91
CA TYR A 205 -19.37 -10.92 7.71
C TYR A 205 -19.78 -9.69 6.87
N ALA A 206 -18.84 -9.07 6.17
CA ALA A 206 -19.11 -7.90 5.34
C ALA A 206 -20.15 -8.18 4.23
N SER A 207 -20.24 -9.41 3.72
CA SER A 207 -21.21 -9.78 2.68
C SER A 207 -22.66 -9.77 3.16
N GLY A 208 -22.91 -9.78 4.48
CA GLY A 208 -24.24 -9.66 5.08
C GLY A 208 -24.79 -8.23 5.14
N GLY A 209 -23.93 -7.21 4.93
CA GLY A 209 -24.31 -5.79 4.95
C GLY A 209 -24.14 -5.10 3.59
N GLU A 210 -24.34 -3.78 3.57
CA GLU A 210 -24.08 -2.93 2.41
C GLU A 210 -22.99 -1.88 2.78
N PRO A 211 -22.04 -1.57 1.88
CA PRO A 211 -21.79 -2.18 0.56
C PRO A 211 -21.12 -3.55 0.66
N ARG A 212 -21.46 -4.47 -0.25
CA ARG A 212 -20.94 -5.85 -0.24
C ARG A 212 -19.58 -5.95 -0.94
N PRO A 213 -18.63 -6.77 -0.45
CA PRO A 213 -17.41 -7.04 -1.16
C PRO A 213 -17.66 -7.93 -2.40
N SER A 214 -16.97 -7.60 -3.49
CA SER A 214 -16.92 -8.48 -4.67
C SER A 214 -16.05 -9.71 -4.35
N TRP A 215 -16.64 -10.91 -4.44
CA TRP A 215 -15.93 -12.16 -4.13
C TRP A 215 -14.75 -12.42 -5.06
N ALA A 216 -14.87 -12.06 -6.34
CA ALA A 216 -13.78 -12.21 -7.31
C ALA A 216 -12.57 -11.35 -6.93
N TRP A 217 -12.81 -10.08 -6.61
CA TRP A 217 -11.76 -9.16 -6.15
C TRP A 217 -11.21 -9.56 -4.78
N THR A 218 -12.05 -10.03 -3.86
CA THR A 218 -11.62 -10.53 -2.55
C THR A 218 -10.68 -11.72 -2.68
N ALA A 219 -11.03 -12.69 -3.52
CA ALA A 219 -10.22 -13.89 -3.75
C ALA A 219 -8.87 -13.60 -4.40
N CYS A 220 -8.75 -12.51 -5.16
CA CYS A 220 -7.51 -12.10 -5.81
C CYS A 220 -6.70 -11.12 -4.96
N CYS A 221 -7.30 -9.99 -4.57
CA CYS A 221 -6.56 -8.86 -3.96
C CYS A 221 -6.14 -9.13 -2.52
N LEU A 222 -6.98 -9.78 -1.73
CA LEU A 222 -6.66 -10.06 -0.32
C LEU A 222 -5.43 -10.99 -0.19
N PRO A 223 -5.34 -12.15 -0.88
CA PRO A 223 -4.12 -12.97 -0.83
C PRO A 223 -2.90 -12.30 -1.47
N LEU A 224 -3.10 -11.54 -2.56
CA LEU A 224 -2.01 -10.86 -3.26
C LEU A 224 -1.34 -9.82 -2.36
N LEU A 225 -2.11 -8.90 -1.79
CA LEU A 225 -1.57 -7.87 -0.89
C LEU A 225 -0.96 -8.49 0.36
N THR A 226 -1.64 -9.48 0.96
CA THR A 226 -1.14 -10.21 2.14
C THR A 226 0.20 -10.89 1.82
N GLY A 227 0.29 -11.57 0.68
CA GLY A 227 1.50 -12.27 0.25
C GLY A 227 2.67 -11.33 0.00
N LEU A 228 2.43 -10.22 -0.70
CA LEU A 228 3.45 -9.23 -1.00
C LEU A 228 3.95 -8.51 0.24
N ALA A 229 3.03 -8.04 1.11
CA ALA A 229 3.39 -7.29 2.30
C ALA A 229 4.08 -8.14 3.37
N ALA A 230 3.57 -9.35 3.63
CA ALA A 230 4.20 -10.31 4.55
C ALA A 230 5.54 -10.81 3.97
N GLY A 231 5.60 -11.09 2.66
CA GLY A 231 6.82 -11.49 1.97
C GLY A 231 7.91 -10.42 2.05
N TRP A 232 7.56 -9.17 1.86
CA TRP A 232 8.46 -8.04 2.05
C TRP A 232 9.00 -7.98 3.49
N GLY A 233 8.14 -8.17 4.51
CA GLY A 233 8.54 -8.21 5.91
C GLY A 233 9.53 -9.35 6.22
N VAL A 234 9.19 -10.55 5.81
CA VAL A 234 10.04 -11.75 5.97
C VAL A 234 11.38 -11.54 5.27
N TRP A 235 11.37 -11.05 4.04
CA TRP A 235 12.60 -10.83 3.28
C TRP A 235 13.49 -9.75 3.89
N ALA A 236 12.90 -8.64 4.34
CA ALA A 236 13.64 -7.58 5.02
C ALA A 236 14.35 -8.08 6.30
N ALA A 237 13.79 -9.10 6.98
CA ALA A 237 14.41 -9.72 8.14
C ALA A 237 15.54 -10.71 7.78
N TYR A 238 15.47 -11.38 6.63
CA TYR A 238 16.49 -12.36 6.20
C TYR A 238 17.71 -11.73 5.53
N GLY A 239 17.60 -10.55 4.97
CA GLY A 239 18.66 -9.86 4.25
C GLY A 239 18.09 -9.06 3.08
N SER A 240 18.84 -8.07 2.61
CA SER A 240 18.40 -7.22 1.52
C SER A 240 18.38 -7.99 0.19
N PRO A 241 17.25 -8.08 -0.51
CA PRO A 241 17.21 -8.67 -1.85
C PRO A 241 18.13 -7.94 -2.85
N GLY A 242 18.49 -6.71 -2.51
CA GLY A 242 19.37 -5.89 -3.32
C GLY A 242 20.79 -6.48 -3.46
N ASP A 243 21.25 -7.28 -2.53
CA ASP A 243 22.63 -7.81 -2.56
C ASP A 243 22.80 -8.90 -3.62
N ALA A 244 21.73 -9.59 -4.01
CA ALA A 244 21.72 -10.58 -5.08
C ALA A 244 21.67 -9.97 -6.50
N LEU A 245 21.30 -8.68 -6.62
CA LEU A 245 21.19 -8.01 -7.90
C LEU A 245 22.56 -7.49 -8.39
N PRO A 246 22.85 -7.55 -9.71
CA PRO A 246 24.04 -6.93 -10.26
C PRO A 246 24.00 -5.41 -10.05
N LEU A 247 25.18 -4.79 -9.95
CA LEU A 247 25.34 -3.37 -9.61
C LEU A 247 24.45 -2.45 -10.48
N TRP A 248 24.42 -2.68 -11.79
CA TRP A 248 23.63 -1.87 -12.71
C TRP A 248 22.13 -1.91 -12.39
N ALA A 249 21.61 -3.09 -12.05
CA ALA A 249 20.19 -3.26 -11.72
C ALA A 249 19.83 -2.57 -10.39
N ARG A 250 20.74 -2.62 -9.39
CA ARG A 250 20.57 -1.86 -8.14
C ARG A 250 20.56 -0.35 -8.37
N VAL A 251 21.45 0.13 -9.24
CA VAL A 251 21.50 1.56 -9.59
C VAL A 251 20.23 1.96 -10.33
N ALA A 252 19.80 1.17 -11.34
CA ALA A 252 18.57 1.42 -12.07
C ALA A 252 17.33 1.43 -11.15
N ALA A 253 17.21 0.47 -10.25
CA ALA A 253 16.10 0.39 -9.30
C ALA A 253 16.06 1.60 -8.34
N ARG A 254 17.21 2.01 -7.80
CA ARG A 254 17.30 3.19 -6.94
C ARG A 254 17.00 4.49 -7.69
N ALA A 255 17.46 4.60 -8.94
CA ALA A 255 17.17 5.74 -9.79
C ALA A 255 15.69 5.79 -10.16
N ALA A 256 15.07 4.65 -10.51
CA ALA A 256 13.64 4.54 -10.75
C ALA A 256 12.81 4.97 -9.53
N LEU A 257 13.16 4.49 -8.34
CA LEU A 257 12.48 4.87 -7.10
C LEU A 257 12.55 6.39 -6.87
N ARG A 258 13.71 7.02 -7.08
CA ARG A 258 13.85 8.49 -7.00
C ARG A 258 12.98 9.19 -8.03
N GLY A 259 12.95 8.70 -9.28
CA GLY A 259 12.09 9.23 -10.34
C GLY A 259 10.61 9.19 -9.96
N VAL A 260 10.12 8.04 -9.49
CA VAL A 260 8.72 7.89 -9.01
C VAL A 260 8.44 8.82 -7.84
N THR A 261 9.37 8.92 -6.88
CA THR A 261 9.21 9.82 -5.73
C THR A 261 9.07 11.29 -6.18
N VAL A 262 9.88 11.72 -7.14
CA VAL A 262 9.79 13.08 -7.69
C VAL A 262 8.47 13.29 -8.44
N LEU A 263 8.03 12.32 -9.24
CA LEU A 263 6.75 12.40 -9.95
C LEU A 263 5.57 12.52 -8.99
N VAL A 264 5.51 11.67 -7.95
CA VAL A 264 4.42 11.69 -6.96
C VAL A 264 4.48 12.94 -6.09
N ALA A 265 5.68 13.36 -5.66
CA ALA A 265 5.85 14.59 -4.88
C ALA A 265 5.49 15.83 -5.72
N GLY A 266 5.90 15.88 -6.99
CA GLY A 266 5.51 16.93 -7.92
C GLY A 266 4.00 16.95 -8.16
N GLY A 267 3.38 15.77 -8.33
CA GLY A 267 1.91 15.65 -8.41
C GLY A 267 1.20 16.13 -7.14
N ALA A 268 1.73 15.81 -5.96
CA ALA A 268 1.21 16.33 -4.69
C ALA A 268 1.32 17.85 -4.61
N LEU A 269 2.44 18.43 -5.03
CA LEU A 269 2.64 19.88 -5.09
C LEU A 269 1.65 20.55 -6.04
N LEU A 270 1.38 19.96 -7.22
CA LEU A 270 0.39 20.46 -8.16
C LEU A 270 -1.01 20.46 -7.55
N VAL A 271 -1.39 19.38 -6.84
CA VAL A 271 -2.68 19.29 -6.14
C VAL A 271 -2.77 20.32 -5.03
N LEU A 272 -1.75 20.49 -4.20
CA LEU A 272 -1.73 21.48 -3.13
C LEU A 272 -1.81 22.91 -3.67
N ALA A 273 -1.08 23.22 -4.74
CA ALA A 273 -1.15 24.51 -5.42
C ALA A 273 -2.55 24.76 -5.98
N SER A 274 -3.17 23.76 -6.60
CA SER A 274 -4.52 23.86 -7.13
C SER A 274 -5.57 24.03 -6.04
N LEU A 275 -5.46 23.30 -4.92
CA LEU A 275 -6.33 23.47 -3.75
C LEU A 275 -6.22 24.87 -3.15
N ALA A 276 -5.01 25.42 -3.09
CA ALA A 276 -4.79 26.78 -2.60
C ALA A 276 -5.36 27.83 -3.55
N TRP A 277 -5.20 27.64 -4.87
CA TRP A 277 -5.70 28.54 -5.89
C TRP A 277 -7.24 28.57 -5.97
N HIS A 278 -7.87 27.40 -5.86
CA HIS A 278 -9.33 27.24 -5.91
C HIS A 278 -9.97 27.13 -4.51
N GLY A 279 -9.34 27.71 -3.48
CA GLY A 279 -9.76 27.54 -2.09
C GLY A 279 -11.22 27.96 -1.81
N GLU A 280 -11.74 28.98 -2.49
CA GLU A 280 -13.14 29.40 -2.38
C GLU A 280 -14.10 28.33 -2.94
N ALA A 281 -13.83 27.80 -4.13
CA ALA A 281 -14.63 26.72 -4.73
C ALA A 281 -14.61 25.44 -3.89
N VAL A 282 -13.47 25.10 -3.32
CA VAL A 282 -13.31 23.97 -2.39
C VAL A 282 -14.14 24.17 -1.12
N ARG A 283 -14.09 25.37 -0.53
CA ARG A 283 -14.88 25.73 0.64
C ARG A 283 -16.38 25.67 0.35
N ASP A 284 -16.82 26.26 -0.76
CA ASP A 284 -18.22 26.27 -1.17
C ASP A 284 -18.74 24.87 -1.44
N SER A 285 -17.95 24.03 -2.10
CA SER A 285 -18.26 22.61 -2.29
C SER A 285 -18.46 21.88 -0.96
N LEU A 286 -17.57 22.13 0.04
CA LEU A 286 -17.67 21.54 1.37
C LEU A 286 -18.93 22.00 2.12
N LEU A 287 -19.27 23.31 2.04
CA LEU A 287 -20.42 23.88 2.72
C LEU A 287 -21.75 23.42 2.12
N GLN A 288 -21.78 23.19 0.80
CA GLN A 288 -22.97 22.68 0.10
C GLN A 288 -23.22 21.19 0.35
N LEU A 289 -22.17 20.38 0.60
CA LEU A 289 -22.31 18.96 0.85
C LEU A 289 -22.98 18.64 2.18
N THR A 290 -22.62 19.39 3.23
CA THR A 290 -23.12 19.11 4.58
C THR A 290 -23.30 20.40 5.40
N PRO A 291 -24.48 20.65 5.98
CA PRO A 291 -24.70 21.80 6.84
C PRO A 291 -24.03 21.65 8.22
N GLY A 292 -23.84 20.41 8.72
CA GLY A 292 -23.34 20.13 10.05
C GLY A 292 -21.81 20.00 10.12
N TRP A 293 -21.25 20.36 11.28
CA TRP A 293 -19.80 20.28 11.53
C TRP A 293 -19.25 18.85 11.41
N TRP A 294 -19.96 17.87 11.95
CA TRP A 294 -19.54 16.46 11.91
C TRP A 294 -19.53 15.88 10.49
N GLY A 295 -20.52 16.27 9.67
CA GLY A 295 -20.53 15.90 8.26
C GLY A 295 -19.34 16.50 7.49
N ARG A 296 -18.98 17.76 7.77
CA ARG A 296 -17.79 18.40 7.18
C ARG A 296 -16.51 17.68 7.57
N LEU A 297 -16.37 17.30 8.85
CA LEU A 297 -15.23 16.53 9.33
C LEU A 297 -15.10 15.21 8.57
N THR A 298 -16.20 14.48 8.36
CA THR A 298 -16.21 13.23 7.59
C THR A 298 -15.77 13.43 6.14
N VAL A 299 -16.25 14.51 5.47
CA VAL A 299 -15.84 14.84 4.10
C VAL A 299 -14.36 15.23 4.04
N VAL A 300 -13.86 16.00 4.99
CA VAL A 300 -12.44 16.36 5.09
C VAL A 300 -11.59 15.13 5.34
N LEU A 301 -12.01 14.23 6.25
CA LEU A 301 -11.30 12.97 6.50
C LEU A 301 -11.22 12.12 5.23
N LEU A 302 -12.33 12.00 4.47
CA LEU A 302 -12.34 11.30 3.20
C LEU A 302 -11.40 11.98 2.18
N ALA A 303 -11.39 13.31 2.11
CA ALA A 303 -10.48 14.06 1.24
C ALA A 303 -9.00 13.78 1.62
N VAL A 304 -8.66 13.77 2.92
CA VAL A 304 -7.31 13.43 3.40
C VAL A 304 -6.92 12.00 3.02
N VAL A 305 -7.83 11.03 3.18
CA VAL A 305 -7.57 9.63 2.84
C VAL A 305 -7.37 9.44 1.32
N LEU A 306 -7.94 10.32 0.50
CA LEU A 306 -7.79 10.37 -0.96
C LEU A 306 -6.61 11.24 -1.43
N LEU A 307 -5.92 11.98 -0.57
CA LEU A 307 -4.78 12.82 -1.00
C LEU A 307 -3.68 12.04 -1.75
N PRO A 308 -3.29 10.83 -1.36
CA PRO A 308 -2.32 10.06 -2.14
C PRO A 308 -2.83 9.71 -3.55
N ASN A 309 -4.13 9.43 -3.71
CA ASN A 309 -4.74 9.24 -5.04
C ASN A 309 -4.64 10.53 -5.85
N ALA A 310 -5.00 11.66 -5.24
CA ALA A 310 -4.91 12.97 -5.89
C ALA A 310 -3.47 13.30 -6.30
N ALA A 311 -2.46 12.94 -5.49
CA ALA A 311 -1.06 13.11 -5.84
C ALA A 311 -0.66 12.28 -7.09
N VAL A 312 -1.13 11.03 -7.21
CA VAL A 312 -0.92 10.20 -8.40
C VAL A 312 -1.66 10.80 -9.62
N TRP A 313 -2.87 11.34 -9.43
CA TRP A 313 -3.61 12.01 -10.51
C TRP A 313 -2.95 13.31 -10.94
N GLY A 314 -2.42 14.09 -9.98
CA GLY A 314 -1.61 15.27 -10.26
C GLY A 314 -0.32 14.95 -11.00
N ALA A 315 0.33 13.80 -10.67
CA ALA A 315 1.47 13.31 -11.43
C ALA A 315 1.08 12.95 -12.87
N ALA A 316 -0.04 12.22 -13.06
CA ALA A 316 -0.57 11.89 -14.37
C ALA A 316 -0.93 13.14 -15.21
N TYR A 317 -1.46 14.17 -14.56
CA TYR A 317 -1.70 15.48 -15.16
C TYR A 317 -0.38 16.14 -15.59
N GLY A 318 0.62 16.18 -14.72
CA GLY A 318 1.93 16.76 -15.04
C GLY A 318 2.71 16.02 -16.12
N ILE A 319 2.56 14.68 -16.20
CA ILE A 319 3.19 13.85 -17.24
C ILE A 319 2.54 14.06 -18.61
N GLY A 320 1.24 14.46 -18.66
CA GLY A 320 0.53 14.77 -19.91
C GLY A 320 -0.77 14.00 -20.14
N PRO A 321 -0.87 12.68 -19.90
CA PRO A 321 -2.10 11.92 -20.18
C PRO A 321 -3.32 12.38 -19.38
N GLY A 322 -3.12 12.98 -18.20
CA GLY A 322 -4.21 13.40 -17.34
C GLY A 322 -4.97 12.23 -16.71
N PHE A 323 -6.24 12.47 -16.35
CA PHE A 323 -7.09 11.47 -15.72
C PHE A 323 -8.56 11.63 -16.13
N VAL A 324 -9.29 10.52 -16.12
CA VAL A 324 -10.70 10.45 -16.49
C VAL A 324 -11.57 10.83 -15.28
N LEU A 325 -12.50 11.76 -15.49
CA LEU A 325 -13.47 12.22 -14.48
C LEU A 325 -14.89 11.63 -14.67
N GLY A 326 -15.00 10.55 -15.45
CA GLY A 326 -16.26 9.95 -15.83
C GLY A 326 -16.81 10.51 -17.14
N ALA A 327 -17.80 9.82 -17.73
CA ALA A 327 -18.48 10.19 -18.97
C ALA A 327 -17.55 10.50 -20.19
N GLY A 328 -16.31 9.95 -20.17
CA GLY A 328 -15.32 10.21 -21.22
C GLY A 328 -14.58 11.56 -21.10
N ARG A 329 -14.84 12.34 -20.06
CA ARG A 329 -14.12 13.58 -19.78
C ARG A 329 -12.74 13.29 -19.23
N VAL A 330 -11.71 13.86 -19.88
CA VAL A 330 -10.31 13.75 -19.44
C VAL A 330 -9.80 15.12 -19.04
N ALA A 331 -9.45 15.28 -17.76
CA ALA A 331 -8.74 16.45 -17.28
C ALA A 331 -7.25 16.32 -17.62
N GLY A 332 -6.74 17.22 -18.43
CA GLY A 332 -5.34 17.24 -18.87
C GLY A 332 -4.78 18.65 -18.92
N PRO A 333 -3.43 18.81 -18.99
CA PRO A 333 -2.78 20.12 -18.95
C PRO A 333 -3.06 20.98 -20.20
N TRP A 334 -3.48 20.36 -21.30
CA TRP A 334 -3.80 21.01 -22.57
C TRP A 334 -5.28 21.39 -22.70
N GLY A 335 -6.05 21.22 -21.66
CA GLY A 335 -7.48 21.47 -21.58
C GLY A 335 -8.29 20.20 -21.39
N ASP A 336 -9.55 20.40 -21.06
CA ASP A 336 -10.50 19.34 -20.81
C ASP A 336 -11.02 18.80 -22.14
N THR A 337 -10.80 17.50 -22.39
CA THR A 337 -11.28 16.85 -23.61
C THR A 337 -12.52 16.03 -23.26
N GLY A 338 -13.68 16.45 -23.71
CA GLY A 338 -14.94 15.71 -23.57
C GLY A 338 -16.15 16.62 -23.38
N VAL A 339 -17.29 16.19 -23.93
CA VAL A 339 -18.56 16.91 -23.87
C VAL A 339 -19.30 16.45 -22.60
N ALA A 340 -18.94 16.99 -21.45
CA ALA A 340 -19.77 16.82 -20.27
C ALA A 340 -20.59 18.10 -20.03
N ALA A 341 -21.89 17.94 -19.82
CA ALA A 341 -22.76 19.05 -19.46
C ALA A 341 -22.26 19.76 -18.18
N PRO A 342 -22.30 21.08 -18.09
CA PRO A 342 -21.98 21.81 -16.87
C PRO A 342 -22.78 21.25 -15.68
N GLY A 343 -22.10 20.85 -14.60
CA GLY A 343 -22.75 20.30 -13.40
C GLY A 343 -22.85 18.77 -13.31
N SER A 344 -22.31 18.02 -14.28
CA SER A 344 -22.34 16.53 -14.27
C SER A 344 -21.32 15.89 -13.30
N LEU A 345 -20.36 16.64 -12.74
CA LEU A 345 -19.39 16.12 -11.78
C LEU A 345 -19.96 16.11 -10.36
N PRO A 346 -19.67 15.06 -9.58
CA PRO A 346 -19.99 15.04 -8.15
C PRO A 346 -19.34 16.27 -7.47
N ARG A 347 -20.12 16.99 -6.67
CA ARG A 347 -19.57 18.10 -5.84
C ARG A 347 -18.72 17.51 -4.73
N PHE A 348 -17.41 17.48 -4.94
CA PHE A 348 -16.46 16.99 -3.94
C PHE A 348 -15.26 17.94 -3.87
N PRO A 349 -14.74 18.28 -2.68
CA PRO A 349 -13.71 19.31 -2.51
C PRO A 349 -12.47 19.13 -3.38
N LEU A 350 -11.95 17.90 -3.50
CA LEU A 350 -10.78 17.62 -4.36
C LEU A 350 -11.10 17.79 -5.87
N LEU A 351 -12.34 17.53 -6.29
CA LEU A 351 -12.76 17.71 -7.67
C LEU A 351 -13.05 19.18 -8.00
N ALA A 352 -13.47 19.97 -7.00
CA ALA A 352 -13.66 21.41 -7.17
C ALA A 352 -12.34 22.17 -7.41
N ALA A 353 -11.21 21.56 -7.03
CA ALA A 353 -9.89 22.10 -7.29
C ALA A 353 -9.32 21.75 -8.66
N VAL A 354 -9.96 20.90 -9.47
CA VAL A 354 -9.45 20.53 -10.79
C VAL A 354 -9.54 21.73 -11.75
N PRO A 355 -8.41 22.15 -12.37
CA PRO A 355 -8.44 23.23 -13.34
C PRO A 355 -9.35 22.88 -14.52
N THR A 356 -10.35 23.72 -14.81
CA THR A 356 -11.26 23.54 -15.95
C THR A 356 -10.74 24.23 -17.21
N GLU A 357 -9.90 25.24 -17.03
CA GLU A 357 -9.28 25.99 -18.11
C GLU A 357 -7.84 25.53 -18.28
N GLY A 358 -7.54 24.96 -19.44
CA GLY A 358 -6.18 24.63 -19.85
C GLY A 358 -5.57 25.80 -20.63
N GLY A 359 -4.24 25.87 -20.63
CA GLY A 359 -3.52 26.86 -21.44
C GLY A 359 -2.11 26.39 -21.69
N ALA A 360 -1.53 26.84 -22.82
CA ALA A 360 -0.18 26.41 -23.20
C ALA A 360 0.85 26.69 -22.08
N TRP A 361 0.77 27.84 -21.41
CA TRP A 361 1.67 28.19 -20.32
C TRP A 361 1.55 27.23 -19.13
N LEU A 362 0.32 26.83 -18.77
CA LEU A 362 0.07 25.89 -17.68
C LEU A 362 0.62 24.50 -18.04
N GLY A 363 0.40 24.04 -19.29
CA GLY A 363 0.95 22.79 -19.80
C GLY A 363 2.47 22.73 -19.68
N TRP A 364 3.17 23.81 -20.05
CA TRP A 364 4.62 23.90 -19.90
C TRP A 364 5.08 23.98 -18.44
N ALA A 365 4.36 24.69 -17.57
CA ALA A 365 4.69 24.80 -16.16
C ALA A 365 4.60 23.44 -15.45
N VAL A 366 3.55 22.66 -15.71
CA VAL A 366 3.39 21.34 -15.07
C VAL A 366 4.33 20.29 -15.67
N ALA A 367 4.77 20.45 -16.93
CA ALA A 367 5.77 19.58 -17.55
C ALA A 367 7.16 19.66 -16.86
N LEU A 368 7.40 20.67 -16.03
CA LEU A 368 8.60 20.74 -15.21
C LEU A 368 8.73 19.53 -14.27
N VAL A 369 7.63 18.95 -13.81
CA VAL A 369 7.63 17.78 -12.91
C VAL A 369 8.33 16.58 -13.56
N PRO A 370 7.92 16.07 -14.72
CA PRO A 370 8.61 14.95 -15.36
C PRO A 370 10.02 15.31 -15.85
N VAL A 371 10.30 16.57 -16.23
CA VAL A 371 11.66 17.04 -16.59
C VAL A 371 12.58 16.92 -15.39
N VAL A 372 12.19 17.40 -14.20
CA VAL A 372 12.97 17.27 -12.98
C VAL A 372 13.16 15.78 -12.61
N ALA A 373 12.12 14.96 -12.75
CA ALA A 373 12.22 13.52 -12.49
C ALA A 373 13.25 12.85 -13.40
N GLY A 374 13.23 13.14 -14.72
CA GLY A 374 14.20 12.65 -15.67
C GLY A 374 15.63 13.09 -15.35
N ALA A 375 15.81 14.37 -15.03
CA ALA A 375 17.11 14.92 -14.64
C ALA A 375 17.66 14.24 -13.37
N VAL A 376 16.84 14.02 -12.35
CA VAL A 376 17.23 13.32 -11.10
C VAL A 376 17.64 11.88 -11.39
N VAL A 377 16.93 11.18 -12.26
CA VAL A 377 17.27 9.80 -12.68
C VAL A 377 18.61 9.78 -13.42
N GLY A 378 18.78 10.66 -14.40
CA GLY A 378 20.02 10.78 -15.18
C GLY A 378 21.23 11.09 -14.30
N CYS A 379 21.15 12.12 -13.45
CA CYS A 379 22.20 12.47 -12.50
C CYS A 379 22.50 11.34 -11.51
N SER A 380 21.49 10.59 -11.06
CA SER A 380 21.66 9.46 -10.13
C SER A 380 22.43 8.31 -10.79
N ALA A 381 22.14 7.97 -12.05
CA ALA A 381 22.83 6.93 -12.80
C ALA A 381 24.28 7.33 -13.09
N ALA A 382 24.49 8.57 -13.56
CA ALA A 382 25.81 9.10 -13.84
C ALA A 382 26.69 9.21 -12.59
N GLY A 383 26.09 9.58 -11.44
CA GLY A 383 26.80 9.62 -10.16
C GLY A 383 27.33 8.27 -9.72
N ALA A 384 26.57 7.20 -9.94
CA ALA A 384 27.00 5.84 -9.65
C ALA A 384 28.05 5.33 -10.65
N ALA A 385 27.97 5.76 -11.91
CA ALA A 385 28.89 5.37 -12.99
C ALA A 385 30.31 5.94 -12.81
N ALA A 386 30.42 7.12 -12.19
CA ALA A 386 31.69 7.81 -11.95
C ALA A 386 32.42 7.32 -10.69
N GLY A 387 31.83 6.45 -9.89
CA GLY A 387 32.47 5.88 -8.70
C GLY A 387 33.57 4.89 -9.06
N GLU A 388 34.58 4.74 -8.17
CA GLU A 388 35.77 3.90 -8.38
C GLU A 388 35.47 2.44 -8.75
N ARG A 389 34.30 1.91 -8.36
CA ARG A 389 33.88 0.53 -8.61
C ARG A 389 33.21 0.31 -9.97
N ALA A 390 32.82 1.35 -10.69
CA ALA A 390 31.90 1.22 -11.83
C ALA A 390 32.39 1.84 -13.13
N ARG A 391 33.51 2.29 -13.37
CA ARG A 391 34.06 2.88 -14.64
C ARG A 391 33.23 2.57 -15.90
N TRP A 392 31.95 3.04 -15.94
CA TRP A 392 31.04 2.75 -17.03
C TRP A 392 31.25 3.66 -18.22
N SER A 393 31.02 3.11 -19.42
CA SER A 393 30.94 3.92 -20.63
C SER A 393 29.62 4.73 -20.65
N TRP A 394 29.56 5.74 -21.48
CA TRP A 394 28.34 6.55 -21.70
C TRP A 394 27.15 5.68 -22.16
N LEU A 395 27.40 4.66 -23.00
CA LEU A 395 26.38 3.69 -23.42
C LEU A 395 25.77 2.94 -22.22
N ARG A 396 26.65 2.52 -21.30
CA ARG A 396 26.16 1.83 -20.08
C ARG A 396 25.33 2.74 -19.20
N VAL A 397 25.68 4.02 -19.10
CA VAL A 397 24.86 5.02 -18.41
C VAL A 397 23.48 5.15 -19.09
N ALA A 398 23.45 5.25 -20.39
CA ALA A 398 22.19 5.32 -21.16
C ALA A 398 21.31 4.07 -20.96
N GLU A 399 21.90 2.86 -20.99
CA GLU A 399 21.20 1.60 -20.71
C GLU A 399 20.59 1.57 -19.30
N VAL A 400 21.36 2.01 -18.30
CA VAL A 400 20.90 2.03 -16.90
C VAL A 400 19.78 3.06 -16.71
N VAL A 401 19.87 4.22 -17.38
CA VAL A 401 18.79 5.21 -17.37
C VAL A 401 17.55 4.68 -18.09
N ALA A 402 17.71 3.97 -19.21
CA ALA A 402 16.58 3.36 -19.90
C ALA A 402 15.90 2.29 -19.05
N ALA A 403 16.69 1.43 -18.37
CA ALA A 403 16.16 0.45 -17.43
C ALA A 403 15.44 1.12 -16.24
N ALA A 404 15.99 2.23 -15.72
CA ALA A 404 15.35 3.03 -14.68
C ALA A 404 14.05 3.66 -15.20
N GLY A 405 14.02 4.12 -16.44
CA GLY A 405 12.83 4.67 -17.09
C GLY A 405 11.72 3.62 -17.23
N ALA A 406 12.06 2.40 -17.65
CA ALA A 406 11.12 1.28 -17.70
C ALA A 406 10.58 0.93 -16.30
N GLY A 407 11.45 0.88 -15.28
CA GLY A 407 11.07 0.66 -13.90
C GLY A 407 10.16 1.77 -13.34
N CYS A 408 10.50 3.03 -13.63
CA CYS A 408 9.69 4.20 -13.26
C CYS A 408 8.32 4.17 -13.93
N GLY A 409 8.27 3.86 -15.25
CA GLY A 409 7.03 3.72 -15.99
C GLY A 409 6.15 2.60 -15.46
N ALA A 410 6.72 1.43 -15.15
CA ALA A 410 5.99 0.32 -14.56
C ALA A 410 5.42 0.69 -13.18
N ALA A 411 6.21 1.38 -12.34
CA ALA A 411 5.76 1.82 -11.02
C ALA A 411 4.68 2.92 -11.11
N ALA A 412 4.87 3.92 -11.99
CA ALA A 412 3.88 4.98 -12.21
C ALA A 412 2.56 4.40 -12.77
N GLY A 413 2.65 3.47 -13.74
CA GLY A 413 1.48 2.77 -14.27
C GLY A 413 0.79 1.94 -13.18
N GLY A 414 1.53 1.24 -12.36
CA GLY A 414 1.00 0.48 -11.23
C GLY A 414 0.27 1.37 -10.23
N LEU A 415 0.87 2.52 -9.86
CA LEU A 415 0.24 3.51 -8.98
C LEU A 415 -1.03 4.07 -9.62
N ALA A 416 -1.00 4.38 -10.91
CA ALA A 416 -2.17 4.87 -11.64
C ALA A 416 -3.29 3.84 -11.65
N TRP A 417 -2.97 2.56 -11.83
CA TRP A 417 -3.94 1.46 -11.79
C TRP A 417 -4.62 1.35 -10.43
N VAL A 418 -3.85 1.39 -9.35
CA VAL A 418 -4.39 1.29 -7.97
C VAL A 418 -5.12 2.56 -7.55
N ALA A 419 -4.71 3.75 -8.07
CA ALA A 419 -5.35 5.03 -7.76
C ALA A 419 -6.63 5.28 -8.56
N GLY A 420 -6.92 4.49 -9.61
CA GLY A 420 -8.12 4.54 -10.43
C GLY A 420 -9.10 3.43 -10.09
N GLY A 421 -10.23 3.41 -10.78
CA GLY A 421 -11.25 2.36 -10.64
C GLY A 421 -12.64 2.83 -11.07
N ALA A 422 -13.62 1.95 -10.93
CA ALA A 422 -15.02 2.32 -11.14
C ALA A 422 -15.58 3.04 -9.90
N MET A 423 -16.38 4.07 -10.10
CA MET A 423 -17.19 4.73 -9.04
C MET A 423 -18.69 4.55 -9.25
N GLY A 424 -19.06 3.70 -10.17
CA GLY A 424 -20.44 3.43 -10.52
C GLY A 424 -20.54 2.75 -11.88
N VAL A 425 -21.73 2.82 -12.46
CA VAL A 425 -22.05 2.28 -13.78
C VAL A 425 -22.10 3.40 -14.84
N ARG A 426 -22.10 3.03 -16.14
CA ARG A 426 -22.17 3.97 -17.28
C ARG A 426 -21.06 5.03 -17.23
N GLY A 427 -21.41 6.31 -17.08
CA GLY A 427 -20.47 7.42 -17.09
C GLY A 427 -19.39 7.38 -15.99
N LEU A 428 -19.65 6.71 -14.87
CA LEU A 428 -18.72 6.55 -13.75
C LEU A 428 -17.99 5.19 -13.74
N ALA A 429 -18.12 4.40 -14.81
CA ALA A 429 -17.47 3.09 -14.92
C ALA A 429 -15.93 3.19 -15.00
N ARG A 430 -15.39 4.35 -15.36
CA ARG A 430 -13.94 4.61 -15.37
C ARG A 430 -13.67 5.96 -14.70
N PHE A 431 -12.83 5.93 -13.68
CA PHE A 431 -12.46 7.12 -12.92
C PHE A 431 -10.99 7.04 -12.51
N GLY A 432 -10.21 8.09 -12.80
CA GLY A 432 -8.79 8.14 -12.52
C GLY A 432 -7.89 8.02 -13.74
N PRO A 433 -6.56 7.94 -13.55
CA PRO A 433 -5.59 7.89 -14.63
C PRO A 433 -5.62 6.55 -15.39
N VAL A 434 -5.35 6.60 -16.68
CA VAL A 434 -5.22 5.40 -17.54
C VAL A 434 -3.81 4.83 -17.37
N TRP A 435 -3.68 3.71 -16.70
CA TRP A 435 -2.41 3.16 -16.20
C TRP A 435 -1.34 2.97 -17.27
N TRP A 436 -1.69 2.46 -18.46
CA TRP A 436 -0.73 2.22 -19.52
C TRP A 436 -0.26 3.52 -20.20
N GLN A 437 -1.12 4.55 -20.30
CA GLN A 437 -0.76 5.87 -20.80
C GLN A 437 0.20 6.56 -19.85
N VAL A 438 -0.11 6.56 -18.54
CA VAL A 438 0.75 7.14 -17.51
C VAL A 438 2.10 6.43 -17.45
N GLY A 439 2.09 5.09 -17.47
CA GLY A 439 3.31 4.29 -17.45
C GLY A 439 4.20 4.54 -18.67
N GLY A 440 3.60 4.53 -19.86
CA GLY A 440 4.32 4.79 -21.11
C GLY A 440 4.89 6.20 -21.19
N ALA A 441 4.09 7.21 -20.85
CA ALA A 441 4.52 8.61 -20.85
C ALA A 441 5.60 8.88 -19.78
N ALA A 442 5.47 8.30 -18.57
CA ALA A 442 6.50 8.41 -17.54
C ALA A 442 7.83 7.81 -18.00
N ALA A 443 7.82 6.61 -18.60
CA ALA A 443 9.01 6.00 -19.16
C ALA A 443 9.63 6.89 -20.26
N GLY A 444 8.79 7.42 -21.17
CA GLY A 444 9.22 8.32 -22.24
C GLY A 444 9.90 9.59 -21.72
N TRP A 445 9.32 10.26 -20.73
CA TRP A 445 9.92 11.44 -20.12
C TRP A 445 11.26 11.12 -19.42
N ILE A 446 11.30 10.03 -18.64
CA ILE A 446 12.53 9.64 -17.93
C ILE A 446 13.66 9.29 -18.91
N VAL A 447 13.36 8.58 -19.98
CA VAL A 447 14.37 8.25 -21.00
C VAL A 447 14.75 9.49 -21.81
N GLY A 448 13.77 10.26 -22.30
CA GLY A 448 13.98 11.42 -23.16
C GLY A 448 14.78 12.55 -22.48
N VAL A 449 14.57 12.77 -21.19
CA VAL A 449 15.32 13.79 -20.41
C VAL A 449 16.51 13.16 -19.69
N GLY A 450 16.32 12.00 -19.09
CA GLY A 450 17.33 11.38 -18.23
C GLY A 450 18.56 10.89 -18.98
N VAL A 451 18.42 10.38 -20.23
CA VAL A 451 19.57 9.93 -21.00
C VAL A 451 20.50 11.11 -21.38
N PRO A 452 20.02 12.20 -22.02
CA PRO A 452 20.91 13.32 -22.33
C PRO A 452 21.52 13.95 -21.06
N VAL A 453 20.73 14.16 -20.00
CA VAL A 453 21.25 14.72 -18.74
C VAL A 453 22.26 13.77 -18.10
N GLY A 454 22.00 12.47 -18.09
CA GLY A 454 22.92 11.47 -17.51
C GLY A 454 24.25 11.39 -18.26
N VAL A 455 24.21 11.39 -19.58
CA VAL A 455 25.42 11.35 -20.43
C VAL A 455 26.24 12.64 -20.27
N LEU A 456 25.59 13.80 -20.28
CA LEU A 456 26.26 15.09 -20.05
C LEU A 456 26.91 15.14 -18.65
N TRP A 457 26.17 14.75 -17.63
CA TRP A 457 26.69 14.77 -16.26
C TRP A 457 27.83 13.76 -16.06
N TRP A 458 27.75 12.60 -16.68
CA TRP A 458 28.83 11.62 -16.72
C TRP A 458 30.08 12.22 -17.37
N GLY A 459 29.94 12.87 -18.54
CA GLY A 459 31.04 13.54 -19.23
C GLY A 459 31.72 14.58 -18.36
N VAL A 460 30.96 15.49 -17.73
CA VAL A 460 31.50 16.51 -16.82
C VAL A 460 32.29 15.88 -15.66
N ARG A 461 31.81 14.77 -15.09
CA ARG A 461 32.50 14.09 -14.00
C ARG A 461 33.80 13.40 -14.43
N VAL A 462 33.80 12.79 -15.61
CA VAL A 462 35.00 12.15 -16.19
C VAL A 462 36.08 13.21 -16.47
N PHE A 463 35.71 14.34 -17.09
CA PHE A 463 36.66 15.43 -17.35
C PHE A 463 37.24 16.04 -16.06
N ARG A 464 36.40 16.34 -15.06
CA ARG A 464 36.86 16.86 -13.78
C ARG A 464 37.72 15.88 -12.99
N GLY A 465 37.49 14.58 -13.10
CA GLY A 465 38.31 13.53 -12.52
C GLY A 465 39.67 13.41 -13.19
N ALA A 466 39.75 13.61 -14.51
CA ALA A 466 41.00 13.65 -15.24
C ALA A 466 41.89 14.85 -14.84
N ASP A 467 41.30 16.04 -14.67
CA ASP A 467 42.01 17.24 -14.24
C ASP A 467 42.59 17.11 -12.83
N ALA A 468 41.86 16.44 -11.91
CA ALA A 468 42.31 16.19 -10.55
C ALA A 468 43.47 15.18 -10.49
N GLY A 469 43.48 14.17 -11.39
CA GLY A 469 44.58 13.20 -11.50
C GLY A 469 45.87 13.83 -12.05
N THR A 470 45.75 14.67 -13.08
CA THR A 470 46.94 15.37 -13.65
C THR A 470 47.53 16.39 -12.69
N GLY A 471 46.74 17.01 -11.82
CA GLY A 471 47.24 17.92 -10.78
C GLY A 471 47.97 17.20 -9.65
N ALA A 472 47.52 16.00 -9.27
CA ALA A 472 48.17 15.18 -8.25
C ALA A 472 49.51 14.59 -8.74
N ASP A 473 49.56 14.15 -10.02
CA ASP A 473 50.78 13.65 -10.64
C ASP A 473 51.81 14.78 -10.89
N ALA A 474 51.34 15.99 -11.20
CA ALA A 474 52.22 17.17 -11.33
C ALA A 474 52.76 17.64 -9.96
N ALA A 475 52.03 17.46 -8.87
CA ALA A 475 52.47 17.76 -7.51
C ALA A 475 53.40 16.67 -6.93
N ALA A 476 53.35 15.45 -7.47
CA ALA A 476 54.18 14.30 -7.09
C ALA A 476 55.44 14.16 -7.95
N ALA A 477 55.71 15.08 -8.92
CA ALA A 477 56.97 15.10 -9.64
C ALA A 477 58.13 15.34 -8.66
N PRO A 478 59.12 14.45 -8.57
CA PRO A 478 60.17 14.60 -7.58
C PRO A 478 61.02 15.84 -7.90
N SER A 479 60.92 16.86 -7.06
CA SER A 479 61.94 17.92 -7.00
C SER A 479 63.27 17.25 -6.77
N GLY A 480 64.16 17.30 -7.79
CA GLY A 480 65.49 16.71 -7.72
C GLY A 480 66.36 17.38 -6.67
N ALA A 481 66.23 16.93 -5.44
CA ALA A 481 67.20 17.18 -4.39
C ALA A 481 67.95 15.87 -4.11
N PRO A 482 69.33 15.87 -4.08
CA PRO A 482 70.09 14.66 -3.85
C PRO A 482 69.84 14.16 -2.43
N ALA A 483 69.57 12.87 -2.28
CA ALA A 483 69.38 12.22 -0.99
C ALA A 483 70.57 12.31 -0.09
N PRO A 484 70.46 12.66 1.21
CA PRO A 484 71.54 12.49 2.19
C PRO A 484 71.67 10.99 2.46
N LYS A 485 72.92 10.52 2.29
CA LYS A 485 73.34 9.17 2.64
C LYS A 485 73.32 9.00 4.18
N GLY A 486 72.66 7.98 4.64
CA GLY A 486 72.99 7.23 5.83
C GLY A 486 72.39 7.69 7.14
N ARG A 487 71.35 7.00 7.54
CA ARG A 487 71.15 6.44 8.87
C ARG A 487 70.13 5.30 8.78
N VAL A 488 70.62 4.09 8.98
CA VAL A 488 69.72 2.92 9.21
C VAL A 488 69.34 3.05 10.68
N GLU A 489 68.08 3.42 10.94
CA GLU A 489 67.42 3.20 12.24
C GLU A 489 66.82 1.80 12.23
N PRO A 490 66.91 1.03 13.32
CA PRO A 490 66.27 -0.27 13.40
C PRO A 490 64.78 -0.08 13.41
N GLU A 491 64.09 -0.90 12.58
CA GLU A 491 62.62 -1.04 12.60
C GLU A 491 62.21 -1.52 13.99
N ASP A 492 61.57 -0.65 14.76
CA ASP A 492 60.79 -1.06 15.92
C ASP A 492 59.52 -1.74 15.37
N ALA A 493 59.52 -3.07 15.41
CA ALA A 493 58.35 -3.89 15.19
C ALA A 493 57.32 -3.57 16.28
N TYR A 494 56.29 -2.83 15.94
CA TYR A 494 55.13 -2.68 16.80
C TYR A 494 54.37 -4.01 16.83
N ASP A 495 54.61 -4.75 17.89
CA ASP A 495 53.91 -5.96 18.24
C ASP A 495 52.53 -5.56 18.84
N PHE A 496 51.46 -5.68 18.06
CA PHE A 496 50.10 -5.50 18.54
C PHE A 496 49.68 -6.75 19.31
N LEU A 497 49.95 -6.78 20.60
CA LEU A 497 49.34 -7.73 21.52
C LEU A 497 47.86 -7.34 21.73
N PRO A 498 46.90 -8.26 21.59
CA PRO A 498 45.52 -7.99 21.96
C PRO A 498 45.43 -7.83 23.49
N VAL A 499 44.72 -6.78 23.91
CA VAL A 499 44.60 -6.29 25.31
C VAL A 499 43.81 -7.24 26.23
N ASP A 500 43.26 -8.34 25.76
CA ASP A 500 42.34 -9.20 26.51
C ASP A 500 42.86 -10.62 26.79
N ALA A 501 44.18 -10.82 27.02
CA ALA A 501 44.66 -12.09 27.53
C ALA A 501 44.68 -12.04 29.07
N GLU A 502 43.72 -12.66 29.73
CA GLU A 502 43.76 -12.96 31.16
C GLU A 502 45.02 -13.72 31.52
N PRO A 503 45.70 -13.41 32.64
CA PRO A 503 46.90 -14.12 33.06
C PRO A 503 46.57 -15.57 33.43
N VAL A 504 47.15 -16.51 32.68
CA VAL A 504 47.08 -17.94 33.02
C VAL A 504 47.85 -18.14 34.32
N VAL A 505 47.12 -18.40 35.42
CA VAL A 505 47.69 -18.81 36.70
C VAL A 505 48.29 -20.21 36.52
N PRO A 506 49.60 -20.40 36.77
CA PRO A 506 50.21 -21.72 36.65
C PRO A 506 49.62 -22.68 37.72
N ALA A 507 49.21 -23.86 37.28
CA ALA A 507 48.69 -24.92 38.16
C ALA A 507 49.76 -25.32 39.19
N GLN A 508 49.38 -25.27 40.48
CA GLN A 508 50.23 -25.79 41.55
C GLN A 508 50.38 -27.31 41.41
N PRO A 509 51.57 -27.87 41.76
CA PRO A 509 51.78 -29.33 41.75
C PRO A 509 50.88 -30.00 42.81
N VAL A 510 50.15 -31.02 42.42
CA VAL A 510 49.35 -31.87 43.32
C VAL A 510 50.32 -32.77 44.09
N GLU A 511 50.44 -32.58 45.40
CA GLU A 511 51.13 -33.53 46.29
C GLU A 511 50.37 -34.88 46.34
N PRO A 512 51.11 -36.01 46.33
CA PRO A 512 50.50 -37.31 46.42
C PRO A 512 49.93 -37.53 47.84
N ARG A 513 48.66 -37.84 47.92
CA ARG A 513 48.00 -38.32 49.15
C ARG A 513 48.51 -39.69 49.50
N ASP A 514 49.09 -39.83 50.70
CA ASP A 514 49.46 -41.07 51.34
C ASP A 514 48.24 -42.00 51.50
N ALA A 515 48.45 -43.30 51.21
CA ALA A 515 47.50 -44.38 51.44
C ALA A 515 47.39 -44.69 52.96
N PRO A 516 46.24 -45.04 53.52
CA PRO A 516 46.10 -45.48 54.88
C PRO A 516 46.62 -46.90 55.10
N PRO A 517 47.25 -47.18 56.23
CA PRO A 517 47.69 -48.51 56.58
C PRO A 517 46.57 -49.37 57.16
N GLY A 518 46.58 -50.68 56.88
CA GLY A 518 45.83 -51.72 57.56
C GLY A 518 44.73 -52.38 56.75
#